data_943aad387ee4e063228936dcea461121
#
_entry.id   943aad387ee4e063228936dcea461121
#
_cell.length_a   1.000
_cell.length_b   1.000
_cell.length_c   1.000
_cell.angle_alpha   90.00
_cell.angle_beta   90.00
_cell.angle_gamma   90.00
#
_symmetry.space_group_name_H-M   'P 1'
#
loop_
_entity.id
_entity.type
_entity.pdbx_description
1 polymer ?
#
loop_
_entity_poly.entity_id
_entity_poly.type
_entity_poly.pdbx_seq_one_letter_code
_entity_poly.pdbx_strand_id
1 'polypeptide(L)'
;MMAMHRLRMLAATLLLSTLAGCMSLDQVPRAERDPIYGLGQSAARLIAEQSWTPPLEQQVLLLAPPEVDATLQANPGALNEALTRALLALKNGPQVLNWSTDRPAVDSRQWRLETTLEASGAALTLSDRTLQPYQLQLTLVRSASAERNETRTFTLSGAFDQAALESLARNHPEP
;
A
#
# COMPACT_ATOMS: atom_id res chain seq x y z
N MET A 1 -53.62 -34.82 -14.39
CA MET A 1 -52.15 -35.04 -14.49
C MET A 1 -51.30 -33.79 -14.63
N MET A 2 -51.82 -32.65 -15.04
CA MET A 2 -51.02 -31.40 -15.20
C MET A 2 -50.61 -30.67 -13.90
N ALA A 3 -51.36 -30.87 -12.82
CA ALA A 3 -51.05 -30.15 -11.53
C ALA A 3 -49.82 -30.71 -10.82
N MET A 4 -49.54 -32.00 -10.92
CA MET A 4 -48.37 -32.62 -10.27
C MET A 4 -47.02 -32.28 -10.93
N HIS A 5 -47.04 -31.95 -12.24
CA HIS A 5 -45.79 -31.54 -12.94
C HIS A 5 -45.37 -30.11 -12.56
N ARG A 6 -46.32 -29.21 -12.32
CA ARG A 6 -46.04 -27.80 -11.90
C ARG A 6 -45.49 -27.74 -10.47
N LEU A 7 -45.95 -28.64 -9.59
CA LEU A 7 -45.46 -28.71 -8.21
C LEU A 7 -44.02 -29.24 -8.13
N ARG A 8 -43.64 -30.18 -9.01
CA ARG A 8 -42.27 -30.71 -9.10
C ARG A 8 -41.28 -29.71 -9.68
N MET A 9 -41.69 -28.87 -10.64
CA MET A 9 -40.86 -27.80 -11.21
C MET A 9 -40.60 -26.67 -10.19
N LEU A 10 -41.56 -26.30 -9.36
CA LEU A 10 -41.41 -25.29 -8.31
C LEU A 10 -40.49 -25.76 -7.16
N ALA A 11 -40.51 -27.07 -6.81
CA ALA A 11 -39.61 -27.61 -5.81
C ALA A 11 -38.15 -27.68 -6.31
N ALA A 12 -37.93 -27.94 -7.60
CA ALA A 12 -36.58 -27.98 -8.17
C ALA A 12 -35.94 -26.60 -8.29
N THR A 13 -36.70 -25.56 -8.57
CA THR A 13 -36.18 -24.19 -8.60
C THR A 13 -35.86 -23.60 -7.21
N LEU A 14 -36.58 -24.06 -6.17
CA LEU A 14 -36.28 -23.60 -4.79
C LEU A 14 -35.00 -24.22 -4.22
N LEU A 15 -34.64 -25.47 -4.66
CA LEU A 15 -33.41 -26.11 -4.22
C LEU A 15 -32.14 -25.58 -4.88
N LEU A 16 -32.22 -24.99 -6.07
CA LEU A 16 -31.05 -24.39 -6.75
C LEU A 16 -30.65 -23.03 -6.18
N SER A 17 -31.56 -22.31 -5.54
CA SER A 17 -31.29 -20.98 -4.99
C SER A 17 -30.54 -20.99 -3.66
N THR A 18 -30.42 -22.14 -2.96
CA THR A 18 -29.71 -22.24 -1.68
C THR A 18 -28.22 -22.52 -1.80
N LEU A 19 -27.71 -22.84 -2.99
CA LEU A 19 -26.29 -23.14 -3.22
C LEU A 19 -25.45 -21.91 -3.60
N ALA A 20 -26.06 -20.74 -3.84
CA ALA A 20 -25.34 -19.53 -4.24
C ALA A 20 -24.81 -18.69 -3.05
N GLY A 21 -25.03 -19.14 -1.81
CA GLY A 21 -24.73 -18.36 -0.59
C GLY A 21 -23.35 -18.56 0.04
N CYS A 22 -22.50 -19.45 -0.45
CA CYS A 22 -21.26 -19.83 0.24
C CYS A 22 -19.94 -19.41 -0.44
N MET A 23 -19.94 -18.50 -1.41
CA MET A 23 -18.71 -18.15 -2.14
C MET A 23 -18.14 -16.75 -1.82
N SER A 24 -18.47 -16.09 -0.73
CA SER A 24 -17.96 -14.74 -0.45
C SER A 24 -17.34 -14.54 0.92
N LEU A 25 -16.94 -15.59 1.65
CA LEU A 25 -16.35 -15.45 2.99
C LEU A 25 -14.82 -15.35 3.01
N ASP A 26 -14.14 -15.33 1.86
CA ASP A 26 -12.67 -15.42 1.84
C ASP A 26 -11.93 -14.23 1.20
N GLN A 27 -12.60 -13.09 1.02
CA GLN A 27 -11.94 -11.88 0.54
C GLN A 27 -11.91 -10.79 1.62
N VAL A 28 -11.26 -11.09 2.75
CA VAL A 28 -10.72 -9.99 3.56
C VAL A 28 -9.77 -9.21 2.65
N PRO A 29 -9.97 -7.90 2.48
CA PRO A 29 -9.11 -7.08 1.65
C PRO A 29 -7.64 -7.33 1.98
N ARG A 30 -6.78 -7.42 0.97
CA ARG A 30 -5.35 -7.75 1.17
C ARG A 30 -4.67 -6.75 2.11
N ALA A 31 -5.15 -5.50 2.12
CA ALA A 31 -4.70 -4.45 3.02
C ALA A 31 -4.97 -4.75 4.51
N GLU A 32 -6.03 -5.51 4.84
CA GLU A 32 -6.32 -5.92 6.21
C GLU A 32 -5.45 -7.11 6.67
N ARG A 33 -4.98 -7.92 5.71
CA ARG A 33 -4.07 -9.05 5.98
C ARG A 33 -2.60 -8.62 6.01
N ASP A 34 -2.26 -7.57 5.29
CA ASP A 34 -0.91 -7.06 5.15
C ASP A 34 -0.92 -5.53 5.35
N PRO A 35 -0.64 -5.06 6.58
CA PRO A 35 -0.66 -3.65 6.91
C PRO A 35 0.37 -2.84 6.10
N ILE A 36 1.52 -3.43 5.73
CA ILE A 36 2.54 -2.75 4.92
C ILE A 36 2.04 -2.55 3.49
N TYR A 37 1.33 -3.54 2.94
CA TYR A 37 0.69 -3.39 1.63
C TYR A 37 -0.38 -2.27 1.65
N GLY A 38 -1.22 -2.22 2.68
CA GLY A 38 -2.21 -1.15 2.88
C GLY A 38 -1.58 0.23 3.00
N LEU A 39 -0.44 0.32 3.69
CA LEU A 39 0.34 1.55 3.80
C LEU A 39 0.87 2.01 2.44
N GLY A 40 1.43 1.10 1.65
CA GLY A 40 1.88 1.38 0.27
C GLY A 40 0.75 1.92 -0.61
N GLN A 41 -0.44 1.33 -0.53
CA GLN A 41 -1.62 1.81 -1.28
C GLN A 41 -2.04 3.23 -0.86
N SER A 42 -2.04 3.51 0.44
CA SER A 42 -2.40 4.83 0.97
C SER A 42 -1.39 5.89 0.54
N ALA A 43 -0.10 5.56 0.58
CA ALA A 43 0.99 6.43 0.12
C ALA A 43 0.88 6.73 -1.39
N ALA A 44 0.66 5.70 -2.21
CA ALA A 44 0.50 5.87 -3.66
C ALA A 44 -0.71 6.75 -4.02
N ARG A 45 -1.83 6.58 -3.31
CA ARG A 45 -3.01 7.43 -3.47
C ARG A 45 -2.71 8.88 -3.13
N LEU A 46 -2.06 9.13 -1.99
CA LEU A 46 -1.67 10.47 -1.57
C LEU A 46 -0.78 11.17 -2.60
N ILE A 47 0.17 10.45 -3.20
CA ILE A 47 1.00 10.96 -4.30
C ILE A 47 0.15 11.26 -5.54
N ALA A 48 -0.79 10.37 -5.89
CA ALA A 48 -1.62 10.54 -7.08
C ALA A 48 -2.60 11.73 -6.97
N GLU A 49 -3.05 12.06 -5.78
CA GLU A 49 -3.98 13.18 -5.51
C GLU A 49 -3.30 14.55 -5.62
N GLN A 50 -1.98 14.60 -5.75
CA GLN A 50 -1.28 15.86 -5.90
C GLN A 50 -1.43 16.46 -7.29
N SER A 51 -1.30 17.79 -7.37
CA SER A 51 -1.24 18.49 -8.65
C SER A 51 0.12 18.27 -9.30
N TRP A 52 0.12 17.65 -10.48
CA TRP A 52 1.33 17.35 -11.25
C TRP A 52 1.38 18.16 -12.54
N THR A 53 2.53 18.77 -12.79
CA THR A 53 2.84 19.48 -14.05
C THR A 53 4.27 19.15 -14.48
N PRO A 54 4.47 18.39 -15.57
CA PRO A 54 3.47 17.63 -16.37
C PRO A 54 2.68 16.58 -15.56
N PRO A 55 1.62 15.98 -16.14
CA PRO A 55 0.81 14.96 -15.47
C PRO A 55 1.63 13.78 -14.94
N LEU A 56 1.11 13.09 -13.90
CA LEU A 56 1.84 12.05 -13.17
C LEU A 56 2.37 10.91 -14.07
N GLU A 57 1.60 10.51 -15.10
CA GLU A 57 2.01 9.49 -16.08
C GLU A 57 3.22 9.87 -16.92
N GLN A 58 3.60 11.14 -16.93
CA GLN A 58 4.79 11.65 -17.61
C GLN A 58 5.97 11.85 -16.65
N GLN A 59 5.78 11.56 -15.36
CA GLN A 59 6.82 11.64 -14.35
C GLN A 59 7.55 10.31 -14.17
N VAL A 60 8.75 10.39 -13.67
CA VAL A 60 9.55 9.23 -13.22
C VAL A 60 9.81 9.38 -11.73
N LEU A 61 9.40 8.39 -10.95
CA LEU A 61 9.71 8.32 -9.53
C LEU A 61 10.88 7.36 -9.30
N LEU A 62 11.95 7.88 -8.72
CA LEU A 62 13.12 7.13 -8.30
C LEU A 62 12.97 6.82 -6.81
N LEU A 63 12.66 5.58 -6.46
CA LEU A 63 12.44 5.17 -5.08
C LEU A 63 13.79 4.95 -4.38
N ALA A 64 14.10 5.79 -3.40
CA ALA A 64 15.20 5.55 -2.49
C ALA A 64 14.83 4.41 -1.51
N PRO A 65 15.82 3.64 -1.00
CA PRO A 65 15.56 2.67 0.05
C PRO A 65 14.86 3.34 1.23
N PRO A 66 13.72 2.78 1.71
CA PRO A 66 13.01 3.35 2.85
C PRO A 66 13.83 3.28 4.13
N GLU A 67 13.73 4.31 4.97
CA GLU A 67 14.19 4.31 6.34
C GLU A 67 13.04 3.89 7.26
N VAL A 68 13.25 2.86 8.08
CA VAL A 68 12.24 2.32 8.97
C VAL A 68 12.78 2.26 10.38
N ASP A 69 12.04 2.84 11.33
CA ASP A 69 12.36 2.75 12.76
C ASP A 69 12.34 1.28 13.21
N ALA A 70 13.44 0.82 13.80
CA ALA A 70 13.61 -0.55 14.26
C ALA A 70 12.54 -1.00 15.27
N THR A 71 11.94 -0.07 16.02
CA THR A 71 10.87 -0.36 16.98
C THR A 71 9.58 -0.85 16.33
N LEU A 72 9.36 -0.53 15.05
CA LEU A 72 8.19 -0.97 14.30
C LEU A 72 8.28 -2.40 13.77
N GLN A 73 9.47 -3.01 13.81
CA GLN A 73 9.71 -4.37 13.28
C GLN A 73 9.19 -4.57 11.83
N ALA A 74 9.07 -3.48 11.07
CA ALA A 74 8.65 -3.52 9.69
C ALA A 74 9.87 -3.64 8.77
N ASN A 75 9.80 -4.52 7.76
CA ASN A 75 10.89 -4.73 6.82
C ASN A 75 10.93 -3.59 5.77
N PRO A 76 12.07 -2.86 5.63
CA PRO A 76 12.20 -1.79 4.62
C PRO A 76 11.98 -2.28 3.18
N GLY A 77 12.45 -3.49 2.86
CA GLY A 77 12.26 -4.09 1.55
C GLY A 77 10.79 -4.36 1.23
N ALA A 78 10.02 -4.85 2.21
CA ALA A 78 8.57 -5.05 2.06
C ALA A 78 7.84 -3.72 1.85
N LEU A 79 8.24 -2.65 2.55
CA LEU A 79 7.67 -1.32 2.34
C LEU A 79 7.99 -0.77 0.95
N ASN A 80 9.24 -0.93 0.49
CA ASN A 80 9.63 -0.52 -0.87
C ASN A 80 8.84 -1.28 -1.94
N GLU A 81 8.67 -2.58 -1.76
CA GLU A 81 7.87 -3.41 -2.67
C GLU A 81 6.39 -3.01 -2.68
N ALA A 82 5.80 -2.75 -1.51
CA ALA A 82 4.42 -2.31 -1.39
C ALA A 82 4.19 -0.95 -2.08
N LEU A 83 5.10 0.00 -1.89
CA LEU A 83 5.09 1.30 -2.58
C LEU A 83 5.21 1.13 -4.09
N THR A 84 6.17 0.34 -4.55
CA THR A 84 6.40 0.07 -5.99
C THR A 84 5.14 -0.52 -6.63
N ARG A 85 4.59 -1.58 -6.04
CA ARG A 85 3.36 -2.22 -6.54
C ARG A 85 2.18 -1.27 -6.58
N ALA A 86 2.00 -0.48 -5.52
CA ALA A 86 0.88 0.44 -5.42
C ALA A 86 0.98 1.56 -6.47
N LEU A 87 2.16 2.14 -6.67
CA LEU A 87 2.40 3.17 -7.69
C LEU A 87 2.20 2.65 -9.11
N LEU A 88 2.69 1.43 -9.40
CA LEU A 88 2.50 0.78 -10.70
C LEU A 88 1.05 0.37 -10.97
N ALA A 89 0.25 0.15 -9.92
CA ALA A 89 -1.18 -0.18 -10.04
C ALA A 89 -2.08 1.04 -10.28
N LEU A 90 -1.56 2.26 -10.17
CA LEU A 90 -2.32 3.48 -10.45
C LEU A 90 -2.68 3.55 -11.94
N LYS A 91 -3.96 3.83 -12.22
CA LYS A 91 -4.37 4.21 -13.58
C LYS A 91 -3.73 5.58 -13.89
N ASN A 92 -2.97 5.68 -14.96
CA ASN A 92 -2.17 6.85 -15.29
C ASN A 92 -1.09 7.16 -14.20
N GLY A 93 -0.49 6.11 -13.65
CA GLY A 93 0.60 6.22 -12.69
C GLY A 93 1.94 6.63 -13.34
N PRO A 94 2.95 6.96 -12.52
CA PRO A 94 4.27 7.33 -12.98
C PRO A 94 5.07 6.11 -13.45
N GLN A 95 6.18 6.35 -14.13
CA GLN A 95 7.21 5.34 -14.24
C GLN A 95 7.91 5.21 -12.88
N VAL A 96 8.15 3.98 -12.42
CA VAL A 96 8.78 3.71 -11.13
C VAL A 96 10.10 2.97 -11.35
N LEU A 97 11.17 3.49 -10.79
CA LEU A 97 12.51 2.90 -10.85
C LEU A 97 13.13 2.93 -9.45
N ASN A 98 13.98 1.97 -9.15
CA ASN A 98 14.79 2.04 -7.94
C ASN A 98 15.88 3.11 -8.12
N TRP A 99 16.02 3.97 -7.12
CA TRP A 99 17.09 4.96 -7.08
C TRP A 99 18.44 4.29 -6.83
N SER A 100 19.46 4.78 -7.49
CA SER A 100 20.86 4.38 -7.30
C SER A 100 21.74 5.61 -7.24
N THR A 101 22.70 5.63 -6.35
CA THR A 101 23.71 6.71 -6.24
C THR A 101 24.50 6.92 -7.51
N ASP A 102 24.66 5.86 -8.30
CA ASP A 102 25.40 5.90 -9.58
C ASP A 102 24.63 6.58 -10.72
N ARG A 103 23.35 6.86 -10.50
CA ARG A 103 22.48 7.51 -11.49
C ARG A 103 21.84 8.75 -10.85
N PRO A 104 22.54 9.90 -10.87
CA PRO A 104 21.93 11.15 -10.41
C PRO A 104 20.71 11.45 -11.28
N ALA A 105 19.66 12.02 -10.67
CA ALA A 105 18.49 12.49 -11.40
C ALA A 105 18.92 13.59 -12.39
N VAL A 106 18.81 13.34 -13.69
CA VAL A 106 19.32 14.20 -14.77
C VAL A 106 18.18 14.94 -15.47
N ASP A 107 16.95 14.52 -15.31
CA ASP A 107 15.77 15.05 -16.03
C ASP A 107 14.83 15.77 -15.06
N SER A 108 14.31 16.91 -15.49
CA SER A 108 13.29 17.70 -14.75
C SER A 108 11.98 16.95 -14.49
N ARG A 109 11.74 15.81 -15.13
CA ARG A 109 10.62 14.90 -14.89
C ARG A 109 10.92 13.81 -13.88
N GLN A 110 12.13 13.75 -13.35
CA GLN A 110 12.56 12.76 -12.38
C GLN A 110 12.44 13.33 -10.97
N TRP A 111 11.73 12.59 -10.12
CA TRP A 111 11.59 12.86 -8.71
C TRP A 111 12.20 11.73 -7.91
N ARG A 112 13.03 12.05 -6.93
CA ARG A 112 13.48 11.08 -5.94
C ARG A 112 12.45 11.05 -4.82
N LEU A 113 11.89 9.86 -4.56
CA LEU A 113 11.01 9.61 -3.42
C LEU A 113 11.83 9.03 -2.27
N GLU A 114 11.94 9.78 -1.22
CA GLU A 114 12.48 9.37 0.08
C GLU A 114 11.30 9.02 0.99
N THR A 115 11.42 7.89 1.71
CA THR A 115 10.36 7.36 2.54
C THR A 115 10.93 7.06 3.92
N THR A 116 10.33 7.66 4.95
CA THR A 116 10.70 7.44 6.35
C THR A 116 9.47 6.97 7.13
N LEU A 117 9.57 5.83 7.79
CA LEU A 117 8.52 5.25 8.63
C LEU A 117 8.99 5.21 10.08
N GLU A 118 8.36 5.99 10.94
CA GLU A 118 8.74 6.16 12.34
C GLU A 118 7.61 5.78 13.29
N ALA A 119 7.98 5.31 14.50
CA ALA A 119 7.03 5.20 15.60
C ALA A 119 6.66 6.60 16.08
N SER A 120 5.36 6.94 16.10
CA SER A 120 4.88 8.27 16.48
C SER A 120 4.43 8.36 17.95
N GLY A 121 4.63 7.30 18.74
CA GLY A 121 4.27 7.26 20.15
C GLY A 121 4.43 5.87 20.76
N ALA A 122 4.13 5.75 22.06
CA ALA A 122 4.14 4.49 22.75
C ALA A 122 3.04 3.54 22.23
N ALA A 123 3.28 2.24 22.30
CA ALA A 123 2.26 1.24 21.99
C ALA A 123 1.04 1.36 22.89
N LEU A 124 -0.14 1.21 22.30
CA LEU A 124 -1.45 1.29 22.98
C LEU A 124 -1.98 -0.14 23.15
N THR A 125 -2.04 -0.61 24.40
CA THR A 125 -2.61 -1.92 24.70
C THR A 125 -4.12 -1.79 24.89
N LEU A 126 -4.87 -2.48 24.02
CA LEU A 126 -6.31 -2.65 24.10
C LEU A 126 -6.61 -4.02 24.72
N SER A 127 -7.89 -4.30 24.97
CA SER A 127 -8.31 -5.59 25.56
C SER A 127 -8.01 -6.81 24.70
N ASP A 128 -7.94 -6.64 23.39
CA ASP A 128 -7.81 -7.71 22.38
C ASP A 128 -6.57 -7.60 21.51
N ARG A 129 -5.86 -6.46 21.53
CA ARG A 129 -4.69 -6.20 20.67
C ARG A 129 -3.80 -5.10 21.20
N THR A 130 -2.58 -5.02 20.67
CA THR A 130 -1.67 -3.89 20.90
C THR A 130 -1.45 -3.14 19.59
N LEU A 131 -1.68 -1.84 19.61
CA LEU A 131 -1.51 -0.95 18.48
C LEU A 131 -0.24 -0.13 18.63
N GLN A 132 0.63 -0.15 17.61
CA GLN A 132 1.82 0.69 17.54
C GLN A 132 1.54 1.89 16.63
N PRO A 133 1.43 3.12 17.16
CA PRO A 133 1.28 4.32 16.36
C PRO A 133 2.50 4.55 15.47
N TYR A 134 2.25 4.98 14.23
CA TYR A 134 3.30 5.30 13.27
C TYR A 134 3.02 6.60 12.52
N GLN A 135 4.08 7.17 11.96
CA GLN A 135 4.06 8.23 10.98
C GLN A 135 4.91 7.83 9.78
N LEU A 136 4.32 7.85 8.59
CA LEU A 136 5.02 7.70 7.33
C LEU A 136 5.20 9.09 6.71
N GLN A 137 6.44 9.48 6.47
CA GLN A 137 6.81 10.68 5.73
C GLN A 137 7.29 10.30 4.33
N LEU A 138 6.75 10.96 3.33
CA LEU A 138 7.10 10.83 1.93
C LEU A 138 7.67 12.17 1.46
N THR A 139 8.91 12.19 1.03
CA THR A 139 9.56 13.41 0.53
C THR A 139 9.96 13.22 -0.92
N LEU A 140 9.34 14.00 -1.79
CA LEU A 140 9.67 14.07 -3.21
C LEU A 140 10.66 15.20 -3.44
N VAL A 141 11.83 14.87 -3.97
CA VAL A 141 12.89 15.83 -4.28
C VAL A 141 13.17 15.82 -5.78
N ARG A 142 13.12 16.98 -6.40
CA ARG A 142 13.47 17.16 -7.82
C ARG A 142 14.56 18.21 -7.96
N SER A 143 15.61 17.89 -8.70
CA SER A 143 16.61 18.87 -9.10
C SER A 143 16.06 19.66 -10.28
N ALA A 144 15.52 20.84 -10.03
CA ALA A 144 14.95 21.70 -11.08
C ALA A 144 16.02 22.47 -11.88
N SER A 145 17.17 22.74 -11.25
CA SER A 145 18.38 23.34 -11.86
C SER A 145 19.52 23.22 -10.85
N ALA A 146 20.74 23.58 -11.25
CA ALA A 146 21.92 23.56 -10.36
C ALA A 146 21.75 24.38 -9.08
N GLU A 147 20.75 25.30 -9.03
CA GLU A 147 20.56 26.23 -7.93
C GLU A 147 19.23 26.05 -7.16
N ARG A 148 18.30 25.19 -7.62
CA ARG A 148 16.99 25.01 -6.99
C ARG A 148 16.57 23.57 -6.98
N ASN A 149 16.35 23.04 -5.77
CA ASN A 149 15.62 21.80 -5.55
C ASN A 149 14.15 22.13 -5.25
N GLU A 150 13.24 21.47 -5.91
CA GLU A 150 11.84 21.46 -5.51
C GLU A 150 11.62 20.28 -4.57
N THR A 151 11.05 20.56 -3.40
CA THR A 151 10.75 19.54 -2.40
C THR A 151 9.26 19.56 -2.06
N ARG A 152 8.63 18.39 -1.99
CA ARG A 152 7.26 18.20 -1.53
C ARG A 152 7.26 17.12 -0.47
N THR A 153 6.69 17.40 0.69
CA THR A 153 6.61 16.44 1.80
C THR A 153 5.16 16.16 2.13
N PHE A 154 4.86 14.88 2.32
CA PHE A 154 3.53 14.37 2.71
C PHE A 154 3.69 13.48 3.92
N THR A 155 2.66 13.46 4.77
CA THR A 155 2.66 12.66 5.98
C THR A 155 1.36 11.85 6.08
N LEU A 156 1.50 10.58 6.41
CA LEU A 156 0.41 9.68 6.78
C LEU A 156 0.64 9.22 8.21
N SER A 157 -0.40 9.21 9.02
CA SER A 157 -0.36 8.69 10.39
C SER A 157 -1.39 7.58 10.57
N GLY A 158 -1.05 6.60 11.39
CA GLY A 158 -1.92 5.47 11.68
C GLY A 158 -1.40 4.64 12.83
N ALA A 159 -1.91 3.44 12.97
CA ALA A 159 -1.40 2.48 13.93
C ALA A 159 -1.40 1.07 13.31
N PHE A 160 -0.33 0.32 13.56
CA PHE A 160 -0.23 -1.09 13.21
C PHE A 160 -0.72 -1.96 14.36
N ASP A 161 -1.41 -3.04 14.04
CA ASP A 161 -1.57 -4.16 14.96
C ASP A 161 -0.24 -4.90 15.06
N GLN A 162 0.35 -4.97 16.25
CA GLN A 162 1.66 -5.62 16.46
C GLN A 162 1.62 -7.10 16.05
N ALA A 163 0.54 -7.82 16.35
CA ALA A 163 0.41 -9.22 15.97
C ALA A 163 0.44 -9.42 14.44
N ALA A 164 -0.12 -8.47 13.68
CA ALA A 164 -0.07 -8.50 12.22
C ALA A 164 1.36 -8.27 11.71
N LEU A 165 2.11 -7.33 12.28
CA LEU A 165 3.51 -7.09 11.91
C LEU A 165 4.40 -8.29 12.23
N GLU A 166 4.28 -8.88 13.43
CA GLU A 166 5.04 -10.07 13.83
C GLU A 166 4.76 -11.27 12.93
N SER A 167 3.53 -11.42 12.44
CA SER A 167 3.17 -12.48 11.49
C SER A 167 3.86 -12.31 10.15
N LEU A 168 4.02 -11.08 9.68
CA LEU A 168 4.74 -10.75 8.44
C LEU A 168 6.25 -11.01 8.59
N ALA A 169 6.85 -10.60 9.69
CA ALA A 169 8.27 -10.82 9.95
C ALA A 169 8.64 -12.32 9.97
N ARG A 170 7.76 -13.17 10.51
CA ARG A 170 7.96 -14.63 10.52
C ARG A 170 7.86 -15.26 9.13
N ASN A 171 7.03 -14.71 8.24
CA ASN A 171 6.79 -15.25 6.91
C ASN A 171 7.81 -14.78 5.86
N HIS A 172 8.60 -13.76 6.19
CA HIS A 172 9.66 -13.21 5.33
C HIS A 172 10.96 -13.10 6.15
N PRO A 173 11.58 -14.23 6.53
CA PRO A 173 12.91 -14.16 7.17
C PRO A 173 13.87 -13.47 6.20
N GLU A 174 14.66 -12.53 6.72
CA GLU A 174 15.74 -11.92 5.92
C GLU A 174 16.69 -13.00 5.41
N PRO A 175 17.20 -12.86 4.17
CA PRO A 175 18.15 -13.80 3.60
C PRO A 175 19.51 -13.77 4.31
#